data_1b2c4856dfae79331fcf42451e7a5895
#
_entry.id   1b2c4856dfae79331fcf42451e7a5895
#
_cell.length_a   1.000
_cell.length_b   1.000
_cell.length_c   1.000
_cell.angle_alpha   90.00
_cell.angle_beta   90.00
_cell.angle_gamma   90.00
#
_symmetry.space_group_name_H-M   'P 1'
#
loop_
_entity.id
_entity.type
_entity.pdbx_description
1 polymer ?
#
loop_
_entity_poly.entity_id
_entity_poly.type
_entity_poly.pdbx_seq_one_letter_code
_entity_poly.pdbx_strand_id
1 'polypeptide(L)'
;MRKRLLYTLLGVGSILCCMVACDTEIENEILQKELTADEQYYQNLRDYKKSDHAICYGWYAGYSSEGSPSAGNHFTGLPDSIDIISLWSGIPSNNPRYVEANTYNERYLPVAYEEMNYIRRVKGTRVVACTICRIKNTEFPKTDAGLEAYAMHLVKSVLRNDLDGLDLDYEPEGDWLSGDKFTKFIEIIGRYLGPKSNSGKLLIVDFYGDVPASATEPYVDYFVRQCYSKEDATSKRASELQREYDEISSWCPPSKFIVTEQMGWHWRNGGVKFTEADGNQIDSWGNPLYSVIGMARWNPTQGRKGGFGGFYFEYEYNTTRPANKSLGDTEMEAIPYYSLRRGIQEQNPALD
;
A
#
# COMPACT_ATOMS: atom_id res chain seq x y z
N MET A 1 -68.73 -44.02 -48.29
CA MET A 1 -68.48 -43.52 -46.95
C MET A 1 -67.03 -43.73 -46.42
N ARG A 2 -66.04 -44.07 -47.21
CA ARG A 2 -64.66 -44.36 -46.75
C ARG A 2 -63.61 -43.38 -47.20
N LYS A 3 -63.94 -42.35 -48.00
CA LYS A 3 -62.96 -41.39 -48.49
C LYS A 3 -62.96 -40.03 -47.74
N ARG A 4 -63.94 -39.72 -46.89
CA ARG A 4 -63.99 -38.50 -46.10
C ARG A 4 -63.33 -38.58 -44.75
N LEU A 5 -63.01 -39.78 -44.24
CA LEU A 5 -62.33 -39.94 -42.93
C LEU A 5 -60.84 -39.91 -43.05
N LEU A 6 -60.26 -40.02 -44.24
CA LEU A 6 -58.80 -40.01 -44.42
C LEU A 6 -58.21 -38.63 -44.51
N TYR A 7 -58.98 -37.62 -44.91
CA TYR A 7 -58.50 -36.25 -45.01
C TYR A 7 -58.57 -35.46 -43.68
N THR A 8 -59.35 -35.91 -42.73
CA THR A 8 -59.48 -35.31 -41.43
C THR A 8 -58.34 -35.73 -40.48
N LEU A 9 -57.77 -36.92 -40.69
CA LEU A 9 -56.63 -37.40 -39.89
C LEU A 9 -55.28 -36.86 -40.36
N LEU A 10 -55.18 -36.47 -41.65
CA LEU A 10 -53.94 -35.82 -42.15
C LEU A 10 -53.87 -34.35 -41.83
N GLY A 11 -54.99 -33.71 -41.60
CA GLY A 11 -55.02 -32.29 -41.21
C GLY A 11 -54.65 -32.01 -39.74
N VAL A 12 -54.91 -32.98 -38.85
CA VAL A 12 -54.59 -32.82 -37.41
C VAL A 12 -53.15 -33.21 -37.13
N GLY A 13 -52.56 -34.11 -37.93
CA GLY A 13 -51.14 -34.48 -37.82
C GLY A 13 -50.15 -33.33 -38.23
N SER A 14 -50.60 -32.53 -39.21
CA SER A 14 -49.75 -31.40 -39.70
C SER A 14 -49.76 -30.13 -38.77
N ILE A 15 -50.80 -30.00 -37.96
CA ILE A 15 -50.90 -28.92 -37.01
C ILE A 15 -50.14 -29.21 -35.71
N LEU A 16 -49.93 -30.49 -35.37
CA LEU A 16 -49.19 -30.85 -34.17
C LEU A 16 -47.66 -30.85 -34.37
N CYS A 17 -47.15 -30.86 -35.60
CA CYS A 17 -45.74 -30.75 -35.89
C CYS A 17 -45.21 -29.31 -35.96
N CYS A 18 -46.10 -28.32 -36.03
CA CYS A 18 -45.65 -26.90 -36.05
C CYS A 18 -45.63 -26.23 -34.69
N MET A 19 -45.97 -26.97 -33.59
CA MET A 19 -45.97 -26.40 -32.24
C MET A 19 -44.82 -26.91 -31.35
N VAL A 20 -43.87 -27.67 -31.94
CA VAL A 20 -42.68 -28.14 -31.21
C VAL A 20 -41.39 -27.50 -31.76
N ALA A 21 -41.51 -26.54 -32.67
CA ALA A 21 -40.36 -25.76 -33.16
C ALA A 21 -40.42 -24.31 -32.66
N CYS A 22 -40.77 -24.16 -31.42
CA CYS A 22 -40.52 -22.93 -30.70
C CYS A 22 -39.79 -23.32 -29.44
N ASP A 23 -38.50 -23.13 -29.54
CA ASP A 23 -37.77 -22.60 -28.46
C ASP A 23 -37.15 -23.54 -27.48
N THR A 24 -35.95 -23.61 -27.60
CA THR A 24 -35.07 -23.29 -26.48
C THR A 24 -33.77 -22.75 -27.03
N GLU A 25 -33.77 -21.59 -27.63
CA GLU A 25 -32.70 -20.70 -27.41
C GLU A 25 -32.90 -20.14 -25.99
N ILE A 26 -32.51 -20.92 -24.99
CA ILE A 26 -32.01 -20.38 -23.77
C ILE A 26 -30.74 -19.67 -24.21
N GLU A 27 -30.87 -18.44 -24.69
CA GLU A 27 -29.81 -17.47 -24.56
C GLU A 27 -29.46 -17.59 -23.09
N ASN A 28 -28.29 -18.11 -22.79
CA ASN A 28 -27.62 -17.82 -21.55
C ASN A 28 -27.38 -16.30 -21.58
N GLU A 29 -28.41 -15.54 -21.29
CA GLU A 29 -28.22 -14.22 -20.75
C GLU A 29 -27.37 -14.47 -19.52
N ILE A 30 -26.06 -14.33 -19.69
CA ILE A 30 -25.17 -14.05 -18.60
C ILE A 30 -25.66 -12.67 -18.16
N LEU A 31 -26.66 -12.67 -17.29
CA LEU A 31 -27.07 -11.51 -16.51
C LEU A 31 -25.84 -11.21 -15.66
N GLN A 32 -24.90 -10.47 -16.23
CA GLN A 32 -23.91 -9.78 -15.42
C GLN A 32 -24.74 -8.88 -14.53
N LYS A 33 -24.84 -9.28 -13.27
CA LYS A 33 -25.45 -8.45 -12.24
C LYS A 33 -24.83 -7.07 -12.37
N GLU A 34 -25.62 -6.05 -12.67
CA GLU A 34 -25.14 -4.68 -12.66
C GLU A 34 -24.55 -4.41 -11.30
N LEU A 35 -23.30 -3.92 -11.27
CA LEU A 35 -22.64 -3.56 -10.02
C LEU A 35 -23.37 -2.36 -9.43
N THR A 36 -23.56 -2.35 -8.11
CA THR A 36 -23.97 -1.15 -7.39
C THR A 36 -22.91 -0.06 -7.56
N ALA A 37 -23.27 1.20 -7.29
CA ALA A 37 -22.33 2.32 -7.33
C ALA A 37 -21.10 2.06 -6.45
N ASP A 38 -21.29 1.49 -5.26
CA ASP A 38 -20.20 1.15 -4.35
C ASP A 38 -19.33 0.00 -4.89
N GLU A 39 -19.94 -1.07 -5.44
CA GLU A 39 -19.22 -2.17 -6.06
C GLU A 39 -18.38 -1.68 -7.24
N GLN A 40 -18.93 -0.78 -8.08
CA GLN A 40 -18.21 -0.16 -9.20
C GLN A 40 -17.05 0.71 -8.72
N TYR A 41 -17.27 1.52 -7.68
CA TYR A 41 -16.23 2.35 -7.08
C TYR A 41 -15.05 1.48 -6.61
N TYR A 42 -15.31 0.44 -5.82
CA TYR A 42 -14.24 -0.43 -5.33
C TYR A 42 -13.59 -1.26 -6.45
N GLN A 43 -14.31 -1.60 -7.50
CA GLN A 43 -13.72 -2.24 -8.67
C GLN A 43 -12.72 -1.29 -9.35
N ASN A 44 -13.12 -0.06 -9.64
CA ASN A 44 -12.27 0.97 -10.24
C ASN A 44 -11.04 1.25 -9.36
N LEU A 45 -11.22 1.30 -8.04
CA LEU A 45 -10.13 1.49 -7.08
C LEU A 45 -9.11 0.35 -7.13
N ARG A 46 -9.57 -0.90 -7.16
CA ARG A 46 -8.68 -2.06 -7.29
C ARG A 46 -7.95 -2.09 -8.63
N ASP A 47 -8.59 -1.68 -9.69
CA ASP A 47 -7.99 -1.61 -11.03
C ASP A 47 -6.95 -0.48 -11.11
N TYR A 48 -7.24 0.68 -10.50
CA TYR A 48 -6.26 1.75 -10.32
C TYR A 48 -5.01 1.24 -9.57
N LYS A 49 -5.18 0.56 -8.44
CA LYS A 49 -4.06 0.04 -7.64
C LYS A 49 -3.22 -1.04 -8.34
N LYS A 50 -3.75 -1.68 -9.39
CA LYS A 50 -3.02 -2.60 -10.26
C LYS A 50 -2.35 -1.92 -11.45
N SER A 51 -2.74 -0.70 -11.76
CA SER A 51 -2.14 0.06 -12.87
C SER A 51 -0.72 0.53 -12.54
N ASP A 52 0.00 0.97 -13.56
CA ASP A 52 1.31 1.60 -13.37
C ASP A 52 1.13 3.05 -12.87
N HIS A 53 1.32 3.26 -11.59
CA HIS A 53 1.27 4.56 -10.93
C HIS A 53 2.33 4.66 -9.83
N ALA A 54 2.61 5.88 -9.37
CA ALA A 54 3.47 6.07 -8.20
C ALA A 54 2.65 5.82 -6.92
N ILE A 55 3.13 4.94 -6.04
CA ILE A 55 2.36 4.44 -4.91
C ILE A 55 2.33 5.40 -3.72
N CYS A 56 1.30 5.27 -2.87
CA CYS A 56 1.27 5.82 -1.52
C CYS A 56 1.54 4.72 -0.50
N TYR A 57 2.60 4.93 0.29
CA TYR A 57 3.10 3.98 1.28
C TYR A 57 3.05 4.58 2.69
N GLY A 58 2.82 3.76 3.73
CA GLY A 58 2.93 4.29 5.08
C GLY A 58 2.96 3.26 6.18
N TRP A 59 3.69 3.59 7.26
CA TRP A 59 3.66 2.83 8.50
C TRP A 59 2.49 3.28 9.35
N TYR A 60 1.68 2.33 9.75
CA TYR A 60 0.48 2.53 10.53
C TYR A 60 0.55 1.75 11.85
N ALA A 61 0.23 2.42 12.93
CA ALA A 61 0.21 1.86 14.29
C ALA A 61 -1.12 2.04 15.02
N GLY A 62 -2.00 2.91 14.51
CA GLY A 62 -3.26 3.30 15.16
C GLY A 62 -4.18 2.13 15.51
N TYR A 63 -4.17 1.07 14.71
CA TYR A 63 -4.95 -0.16 14.93
C TYR A 63 -4.63 -0.87 16.25
N SER A 64 -3.50 -0.57 16.88
CA SER A 64 -3.18 -1.11 18.22
C SER A 64 -4.15 -0.63 19.30
N SER A 65 -4.94 0.38 19.02
CA SER A 65 -5.97 0.98 19.86
C SER A 65 -7.37 0.70 19.31
N GLU A 66 -7.64 -0.51 18.84
CA GLU A 66 -8.90 -0.91 18.18
C GLU A 66 -10.16 -0.70 19.03
N GLY A 67 -10.04 -0.55 20.35
CA GLY A 67 -11.13 -0.16 21.24
C GLY A 67 -11.46 1.33 21.24
N SER A 68 -10.68 2.16 20.53
CA SER A 68 -10.93 3.61 20.41
C SER A 68 -12.13 3.89 19.52
N PRO A 69 -12.97 4.89 19.83
CA PRO A 69 -14.04 5.34 18.94
C PRO A 69 -13.53 6.17 17.74
N SER A 70 -12.24 6.52 17.70
CA SER A 70 -11.65 7.31 16.61
C SER A 70 -11.42 6.45 15.38
N ALA A 71 -11.99 6.82 14.25
CA ALA A 71 -11.75 6.14 12.99
C ALA A 71 -10.26 6.19 12.53
N GLY A 72 -9.46 7.13 13.05
CA GLY A 72 -8.01 7.14 12.83
C GLY A 72 -7.27 5.94 13.43
N ASN A 73 -7.90 5.20 14.34
CA ASN A 73 -7.39 3.98 14.94
C ASN A 73 -7.93 2.69 14.28
N HIS A 74 -8.61 2.82 13.14
CA HIS A 74 -9.21 1.71 12.41
C HIS A 74 -8.72 1.68 10.96
N PHE A 75 -8.44 0.49 10.43
CA PHE A 75 -8.05 0.33 9.02
C PHE A 75 -9.13 0.86 8.05
N THR A 76 -10.39 0.73 8.42
CA THR A 76 -11.52 1.21 7.62
C THR A 76 -11.58 2.74 7.53
N GLY A 77 -10.99 3.46 8.49
CA GLY A 77 -10.90 4.91 8.49
C GLY A 77 -9.78 5.50 7.63
N LEU A 78 -8.87 4.64 7.13
CA LEU A 78 -7.77 5.08 6.27
C LEU A 78 -8.25 5.48 4.87
N PRO A 79 -7.55 6.41 4.19
CA PRO A 79 -7.87 6.77 2.81
C PRO A 79 -7.89 5.54 1.89
N ASP A 80 -8.92 5.43 1.08
CA ASP A 80 -9.09 4.29 0.17
C ASP A 80 -7.94 4.15 -0.82
N SER A 81 -7.33 5.27 -1.22
CA SER A 81 -6.27 5.34 -2.21
C SER A 81 -4.86 5.01 -1.70
N ILE A 82 -4.68 4.68 -0.41
CA ILE A 82 -3.39 4.16 0.08
C ILE A 82 -3.12 2.79 -0.53
N ASP A 83 -1.93 2.60 -1.12
CA ASP A 83 -1.56 1.37 -1.82
C ASP A 83 -0.96 0.33 -0.90
N ILE A 84 -0.02 0.72 -0.04
CA ILE A 84 0.70 -0.18 0.85
C ILE A 84 0.69 0.36 2.28
N ILE A 85 0.30 -0.51 3.21
CA ILE A 85 0.38 -0.27 4.66
C ILE A 85 1.40 -1.22 5.26
N SER A 86 2.38 -0.66 5.97
CA SER A 86 3.36 -1.38 6.77
C SER A 86 2.92 -1.40 8.24
N LEU A 87 2.81 -2.60 8.81
CA LEU A 87 2.28 -2.84 10.15
C LEU A 87 3.31 -2.50 11.23
N TRP A 88 3.24 -1.32 11.82
CA TRP A 88 4.23 -0.86 12.80
C TRP A 88 3.99 -1.38 14.23
N SER A 89 2.80 -1.86 14.55
CA SER A 89 2.43 -2.33 15.91
C SER A 89 2.17 -3.84 15.99
N GLY A 90 2.85 -4.62 15.18
CA GLY A 90 2.70 -6.08 15.11
C GLY A 90 1.56 -6.52 14.19
N ILE A 91 1.41 -7.82 14.01
CA ILE A 91 0.45 -8.40 13.07
C ILE A 91 -0.88 -8.66 13.79
N PRO A 92 -1.99 -8.02 13.40
CA PRO A 92 -3.29 -8.31 13.97
C PRO A 92 -3.71 -9.76 13.75
N SER A 93 -4.26 -10.38 14.78
CA SER A 93 -4.74 -11.76 14.75
C SER A 93 -6.07 -11.88 15.52
N ASN A 94 -6.95 -12.74 15.05
CA ASN A 94 -8.18 -13.11 15.76
C ASN A 94 -8.00 -14.37 16.65
N ASN A 95 -6.80 -14.88 16.76
CA ASN A 95 -6.49 -16.07 17.58
C ASN A 95 -5.93 -15.67 18.96
N PRO A 96 -6.70 -15.88 20.06
CA PRO A 96 -6.27 -15.49 21.39
C PRO A 96 -5.03 -16.25 21.90
N ARG A 97 -4.68 -17.40 21.31
CA ARG A 97 -3.51 -18.19 21.70
C ARG A 97 -2.18 -17.50 21.35
N TYR A 98 -2.19 -16.53 20.44
CA TYR A 98 -0.98 -15.79 20.06
C TYR A 98 -0.55 -14.74 21.09
N VAL A 99 -1.40 -14.43 22.08
CA VAL A 99 -1.05 -13.53 23.19
C VAL A 99 0.05 -14.12 24.09
N GLU A 100 0.09 -15.45 24.23
CA GLU A 100 0.99 -16.13 25.17
C GLU A 100 2.30 -16.64 24.54
N ALA A 101 2.33 -16.88 23.24
CA ALA A 101 3.47 -17.47 22.54
C ALA A 101 3.80 -16.68 21.27
N ASN A 102 4.14 -15.41 21.41
CA ASN A 102 4.36 -14.51 20.28
C ASN A 102 5.68 -14.78 19.54
N THR A 103 5.72 -15.86 18.77
CA THR A 103 6.88 -16.21 17.94
C THR A 103 6.97 -15.40 16.65
N TYR A 104 5.90 -14.72 16.21
CA TYR A 104 5.81 -14.04 14.92
C TYR A 104 5.34 -12.58 15.01
N ASN A 105 5.51 -11.92 16.16
CA ASN A 105 5.03 -10.58 16.41
C ASN A 105 3.52 -10.39 16.16
N GLU A 106 2.75 -11.46 16.34
CA GLU A 106 1.28 -11.44 16.23
C GLU A 106 0.66 -10.91 17.53
N ARG A 107 -0.39 -10.13 17.40
CA ARG A 107 -1.14 -9.56 18.51
C ARG A 107 -2.61 -9.93 18.41
N TYR A 108 -3.23 -10.31 19.51
CA TYR A 108 -4.66 -10.55 19.55
C TYR A 108 -5.40 -9.21 19.47
N LEU A 109 -5.80 -8.85 18.25
CA LEU A 109 -6.53 -7.63 17.88
C LEU A 109 -7.60 -8.04 16.86
N PRO A 110 -8.71 -8.65 17.31
CA PRO A 110 -9.70 -9.27 16.42
C PRO A 110 -10.42 -8.26 15.52
N VAL A 111 -10.70 -7.05 15.98
CA VAL A 111 -11.33 -6.00 15.17
C VAL A 111 -10.36 -5.55 14.09
N ALA A 112 -9.13 -5.23 14.46
CA ALA A 112 -8.09 -4.82 13.51
C ALA A 112 -7.80 -5.92 12.46
N TYR A 113 -7.85 -7.20 12.87
CA TYR A 113 -7.70 -8.33 11.94
C TYR A 113 -8.79 -8.34 10.87
N GLU A 114 -10.05 -8.20 11.25
CA GLU A 114 -11.17 -8.19 10.30
C GLU A 114 -11.12 -6.96 9.38
N GLU A 115 -10.84 -5.79 9.93
CA GLU A 115 -10.70 -4.55 9.15
C GLU A 115 -9.52 -4.58 8.19
N MET A 116 -8.36 -5.10 8.60
CA MET A 116 -7.20 -5.32 7.75
C MET A 116 -7.55 -6.21 6.56
N ASN A 117 -8.26 -7.31 6.81
CA ASN A 117 -8.69 -8.20 5.74
C ASN A 117 -9.77 -7.56 4.85
N TYR A 118 -10.63 -6.71 5.40
CA TYR A 118 -11.61 -5.95 4.63
C TYR A 118 -10.91 -5.01 3.62
N ILE A 119 -9.99 -4.17 4.07
CA ILE A 119 -9.31 -3.23 3.16
C ILE A 119 -8.48 -3.94 2.08
N ARG A 120 -7.90 -5.08 2.40
CA ARG A 120 -7.17 -5.90 1.42
C ARG A 120 -8.10 -6.44 0.34
N ARG A 121 -9.22 -7.05 0.73
CA ARG A 121 -10.16 -7.69 -0.22
C ARG A 121 -10.99 -6.67 -0.99
N VAL A 122 -11.49 -5.64 -0.32
CA VAL A 122 -12.46 -4.70 -0.89
C VAL A 122 -11.76 -3.53 -1.56
N LYS A 123 -10.80 -2.88 -0.87
CA LYS A 123 -10.11 -1.70 -1.37
C LYS A 123 -8.85 -2.02 -2.19
N GLY A 124 -8.35 -3.26 -2.14
CA GLY A 124 -7.11 -3.68 -2.83
C GLY A 124 -5.84 -3.10 -2.21
N THR A 125 -5.91 -2.58 -0.98
CA THR A 125 -4.74 -2.12 -0.24
C THR A 125 -3.87 -3.31 0.15
N ARG A 126 -2.58 -3.24 -0.11
CA ARG A 126 -1.62 -4.28 0.30
C ARG A 126 -1.13 -4.01 1.71
N VAL A 127 -1.01 -5.07 2.51
CA VAL A 127 -0.57 -4.98 3.90
C VAL A 127 0.66 -5.86 4.11
N VAL A 128 1.75 -5.26 4.58
CA VAL A 128 3.03 -5.93 4.79
C VAL A 128 3.40 -5.96 6.27
N ALA A 129 4.05 -7.03 6.73
CA ALA A 129 4.67 -7.05 8.04
C ALA A 129 5.87 -6.10 8.07
N CYS A 130 6.13 -5.47 9.21
CA CYS A 130 7.31 -4.64 9.42
C CYS A 130 8.22 -5.21 10.51
N THR A 131 9.52 -5.07 10.33
CA THR A 131 10.50 -5.44 11.36
C THR A 131 11.80 -4.66 11.24
N ILE A 132 12.30 -4.19 12.40
CA ILE A 132 13.66 -3.62 12.48
C ILE A 132 14.66 -4.75 12.36
N CYS A 133 15.52 -4.69 11.33
CA CYS A 133 16.45 -5.75 10.96
C CYS A 133 17.73 -5.73 11.82
N ARG A 134 17.62 -6.13 13.08
CA ARG A 134 18.77 -6.23 13.99
C ARG A 134 18.81 -7.61 14.65
N ILE A 135 19.76 -8.46 14.25
CA ILE A 135 19.87 -9.81 14.82
C ILE A 135 20.20 -9.79 16.32
N LYS A 136 20.88 -8.73 16.81
CA LYS A 136 21.17 -8.53 18.24
C LYS A 136 19.91 -8.45 19.11
N ASN A 137 18.76 -8.13 18.52
CA ASN A 137 17.48 -8.02 19.21
C ASN A 137 16.65 -9.30 19.12
N THR A 138 17.23 -10.39 18.62
CA THR A 138 16.56 -11.68 18.41
C THR A 138 17.25 -12.79 19.18
N GLU A 139 16.62 -13.96 19.25
CA GLU A 139 17.22 -15.17 19.81
C GLU A 139 18.12 -15.93 18.81
N PHE A 140 18.20 -15.47 17.57
CA PHE A 140 18.99 -16.13 16.53
C PHE A 140 20.48 -15.86 16.71
N PRO A 141 21.34 -16.87 16.62
CA PRO A 141 22.79 -16.70 16.76
C PRO A 141 23.38 -15.94 15.55
N LYS A 142 24.45 -15.18 15.79
CA LYS A 142 25.21 -14.44 14.78
C LYS A 142 26.08 -15.37 13.93
N THR A 143 25.45 -16.32 13.24
CA THR A 143 26.05 -17.32 12.34
C THR A 143 25.24 -17.40 11.05
N ASP A 144 25.79 -18.01 10.01
CA ASP A 144 25.06 -18.22 8.77
C ASP A 144 23.77 -19.06 8.95
N ALA A 145 23.81 -20.06 9.81
CA ALA A 145 22.63 -20.85 10.16
C ALA A 145 21.58 -20.02 10.92
N GLY A 146 22.03 -19.15 11.84
CA GLY A 146 21.14 -18.24 12.55
C GLY A 146 20.53 -17.18 11.63
N LEU A 147 21.30 -16.69 10.68
CA LEU A 147 20.83 -15.78 9.63
C LEU A 147 19.71 -16.42 8.80
N GLU A 148 19.92 -17.65 8.34
CA GLU A 148 18.92 -18.41 7.59
C GLU A 148 17.67 -18.68 8.42
N ALA A 149 17.84 -19.06 9.69
CA ALA A 149 16.73 -19.30 10.61
C ALA A 149 15.90 -18.03 10.84
N TYR A 150 16.56 -16.87 11.01
CA TYR A 150 15.88 -15.59 11.17
C TYR A 150 15.15 -15.18 9.89
N ALA A 151 15.79 -15.26 8.72
CA ALA A 151 15.14 -15.00 7.43
C ALA A 151 13.87 -15.86 7.24
N MET A 152 14.00 -17.17 7.51
CA MET A 152 12.86 -18.10 7.40
C MET A 152 11.78 -17.86 8.45
N HIS A 153 12.12 -17.35 9.63
CA HIS A 153 11.15 -16.93 10.63
C HIS A 153 10.27 -15.79 10.10
N LEU A 154 10.87 -14.77 9.50
CA LEU A 154 10.13 -13.65 8.91
C LEU A 154 9.27 -14.07 7.70
N VAL A 155 9.83 -14.88 6.80
CA VAL A 155 9.07 -15.45 5.68
C VAL A 155 7.84 -16.23 6.18
N LYS A 156 8.02 -17.11 7.17
CA LYS A 156 6.90 -17.87 7.75
C LYS A 156 5.85 -16.99 8.41
N SER A 157 6.26 -15.88 9.03
CA SER A 157 5.33 -14.89 9.59
C SER A 157 4.40 -14.31 8.52
N VAL A 158 4.97 -13.90 7.37
CA VAL A 158 4.20 -13.39 6.22
C VAL A 158 3.26 -14.45 5.66
N LEU A 159 3.78 -15.66 5.39
CA LEU A 159 3.00 -16.73 4.77
C LEU A 159 1.88 -17.25 5.68
N ARG A 160 2.16 -17.42 6.97
CA ARG A 160 1.19 -17.90 7.96
C ARG A 160 0.00 -16.95 8.13
N ASN A 161 0.26 -15.64 8.09
CA ASN A 161 -0.76 -14.60 8.24
C ASN A 161 -1.32 -14.14 6.89
N ASP A 162 -0.92 -14.80 5.81
CA ASP A 162 -1.31 -14.45 4.43
C ASP A 162 -1.13 -12.96 4.11
N LEU A 163 -0.10 -12.30 4.64
CA LEU A 163 0.19 -10.91 4.35
C LEU A 163 0.70 -10.73 2.91
N ASP A 164 0.64 -9.50 2.42
CA ASP A 164 1.02 -9.17 1.05
C ASP A 164 2.53 -8.96 0.88
N GLY A 165 3.30 -9.04 1.97
CA GLY A 165 4.75 -8.94 1.92
C GLY A 165 5.42 -8.64 3.26
N LEU A 166 6.68 -8.28 3.16
CA LEU A 166 7.57 -7.94 4.28
C LEU A 166 8.27 -6.61 3.99
N ASP A 167 8.33 -5.77 5.00
CA ASP A 167 9.07 -4.53 5.07
C ASP A 167 10.20 -4.67 6.10
N LEU A 168 11.42 -4.46 5.65
CA LEU A 168 12.63 -4.62 6.43
C LEU A 168 13.24 -3.25 6.73
N ASP A 169 13.04 -2.77 7.95
CA ASP A 169 13.64 -1.54 8.44
C ASP A 169 15.15 -1.75 8.69
N TYR A 170 15.95 -1.27 7.73
CA TYR A 170 17.40 -1.42 7.72
C TYR A 170 18.09 -0.25 8.40
N GLU A 171 18.22 -0.37 9.71
CA GLU A 171 18.96 0.54 10.56
C GLU A 171 19.97 -0.25 11.41
N PRO A 172 21.09 -0.71 10.86
CA PRO A 172 21.98 -1.66 11.52
C PRO A 172 22.59 -1.12 12.81
N GLU A 173 22.96 0.15 12.89
CA GLU A 173 23.57 0.74 14.10
C GLU A 173 24.67 -0.16 14.71
N GLY A 174 25.59 -0.63 13.88
CA GLY A 174 26.66 -1.52 14.26
C GLY A 174 26.23 -2.98 14.53
N ASP A 175 25.02 -3.38 14.15
CA ASP A 175 24.59 -4.76 14.23
C ASP A 175 25.39 -5.66 13.26
N TRP A 176 25.57 -6.94 13.63
CA TRP A 176 26.21 -7.94 12.79
C TRP A 176 25.47 -8.17 11.46
N LEU A 177 24.15 -7.96 11.44
CA LEU A 177 23.30 -8.05 10.26
C LEU A 177 23.41 -6.74 9.43
N SER A 178 24.55 -6.54 8.82
CA SER A 178 24.84 -5.37 7.95
C SER A 178 25.72 -5.77 6.78
N GLY A 179 25.84 -4.93 5.77
CA GLY A 179 26.68 -5.14 4.59
C GLY A 179 26.38 -6.47 3.90
N ASP A 180 27.42 -7.30 3.68
CA ASP A 180 27.29 -8.60 3.00
C ASP A 180 26.36 -9.57 3.73
N LYS A 181 26.24 -9.47 5.06
CA LYS A 181 25.32 -10.30 5.84
C LYS A 181 23.87 -9.91 5.57
N PHE A 182 23.58 -8.61 5.45
CA PHE A 182 22.25 -8.15 5.06
C PHE A 182 21.93 -8.53 3.61
N THR A 183 22.90 -8.44 2.70
CA THR A 183 22.72 -8.91 1.31
C THR A 183 22.34 -10.39 1.28
N LYS A 184 23.07 -11.25 1.99
CA LYS A 184 22.75 -12.68 2.11
C LYS A 184 21.35 -12.92 2.73
N PHE A 185 20.97 -12.11 3.72
CA PHE A 185 19.65 -12.17 4.34
C PHE A 185 18.53 -11.87 3.33
N ILE A 186 18.71 -10.81 2.53
CA ILE A 186 17.81 -10.44 1.43
C ILE A 186 17.74 -11.56 0.38
N GLU A 187 18.84 -12.17 0.00
CA GLU A 187 18.87 -13.28 -0.95
C GLU A 187 18.08 -14.50 -0.46
N ILE A 188 18.13 -14.82 0.82
CA ILE A 188 17.36 -15.93 1.41
C ILE A 188 15.87 -15.61 1.36
N ILE A 189 15.46 -14.43 1.83
CA ILE A 189 14.06 -13.98 1.82
C ILE A 189 13.55 -13.87 0.39
N GLY A 190 14.38 -13.37 -0.53
CA GLY A 190 14.07 -13.17 -1.94
C GLY A 190 13.76 -14.44 -2.73
N ARG A 191 13.98 -15.63 -2.16
CA ARG A 191 13.50 -16.90 -2.72
C ARG A 191 11.99 -17.10 -2.54
N TYR A 192 11.38 -16.36 -1.61
CA TYR A 192 9.99 -16.52 -1.18
C TYR A 192 9.15 -15.25 -1.37
N LEU A 193 9.76 -14.07 -1.24
CA LEU A 193 9.12 -12.76 -1.34
C LEU A 193 9.89 -11.90 -2.34
N GLY A 194 9.23 -10.85 -2.86
CA GLY A 194 9.86 -9.95 -3.83
C GLY A 194 9.88 -10.47 -5.27
N PRO A 195 10.42 -9.68 -6.20
CA PRO A 195 10.27 -9.91 -7.64
C PRO A 195 10.89 -11.22 -8.12
N LYS A 196 11.99 -11.69 -7.51
CA LYS A 196 12.63 -12.97 -7.92
C LYS A 196 11.87 -14.21 -7.49
N SER A 197 11.00 -14.12 -6.48
CA SER A 197 10.24 -15.25 -5.97
C SER A 197 9.07 -15.66 -6.87
N ASN A 198 8.57 -14.75 -7.69
CA ASN A 198 7.32 -14.87 -8.46
C ASN A 198 6.08 -15.19 -7.59
N SER A 199 6.14 -14.93 -6.29
CA SER A 199 5.05 -15.20 -5.33
C SER A 199 3.93 -14.16 -5.39
N GLY A 200 4.17 -13.00 -6.00
CA GLY A 200 3.30 -11.82 -5.94
C GLY A 200 3.32 -11.09 -4.59
N LYS A 201 4.10 -11.58 -3.61
CA LYS A 201 4.29 -10.92 -2.31
C LYS A 201 5.49 -9.99 -2.35
N LEU A 202 5.34 -8.81 -1.74
CA LEU A 202 6.36 -7.77 -1.74
C LEU A 202 7.54 -8.09 -0.82
N LEU A 203 8.72 -7.64 -1.21
CA LEU A 203 9.85 -7.44 -0.33
C LEU A 203 10.27 -5.97 -0.42
N ILE A 204 10.15 -5.28 0.68
CA ILE A 204 10.46 -3.85 0.82
C ILE A 204 11.66 -3.72 1.76
N VAL A 205 12.54 -2.78 1.47
CA VAL A 205 13.62 -2.37 2.38
C VAL A 205 13.44 -0.87 2.63
N ASP A 206 13.08 -0.52 3.84
CA ASP A 206 13.16 0.86 4.27
C ASP A 206 14.48 1.11 5.02
N PHE A 207 15.00 2.34 4.96
CA PHE A 207 16.32 2.62 5.50
C PHE A 207 16.51 4.08 5.90
N TYR A 208 17.34 4.25 6.96
CA TYR A 208 17.79 5.53 7.48
C TYR A 208 19.29 5.45 7.81
N GLY A 209 20.07 6.46 7.42
CA GLY A 209 21.49 6.53 7.68
C GLY A 209 22.31 5.59 6.79
N ASP A 210 22.37 4.31 7.13
CA ASP A 210 23.09 3.31 6.33
C ASP A 210 22.32 2.94 5.05
N VAL A 211 23.05 2.82 3.94
CA VAL A 211 22.49 2.49 2.62
C VAL A 211 22.62 0.99 2.37
N PRO A 212 21.55 0.29 1.92
CA PRO A 212 21.63 -1.09 1.49
C PRO A 212 22.59 -1.29 0.32
N ALA A 213 23.27 -2.43 0.26
CA ALA A 213 24.19 -2.73 -0.83
C ALA A 213 23.43 -2.93 -2.17
N SER A 214 24.04 -2.50 -3.30
CA SER A 214 23.45 -2.61 -4.64
C SER A 214 23.05 -4.05 -5.02
N ALA A 215 23.71 -5.06 -4.48
CA ALA A 215 23.39 -6.47 -4.71
C ALA A 215 22.00 -6.88 -4.19
N THR A 216 21.36 -6.07 -3.34
CA THR A 216 19.99 -6.32 -2.85
C THR A 216 18.91 -5.94 -3.86
N GLU A 217 19.22 -5.02 -4.81
CA GLU A 217 18.25 -4.45 -5.75
C GLU A 217 17.41 -5.49 -6.51
N PRO A 218 17.96 -6.57 -7.06
CA PRO A 218 17.18 -7.51 -7.86
C PRO A 218 16.12 -8.30 -7.06
N TYR A 219 16.18 -8.26 -5.74
CA TYR A 219 15.30 -9.00 -4.83
C TYR A 219 14.20 -8.12 -4.22
N VAL A 220 14.34 -6.80 -4.30
CA VAL A 220 13.51 -5.82 -3.59
C VAL A 220 12.58 -5.12 -4.56
N ASP A 221 11.30 -5.00 -4.20
CA ASP A 221 10.30 -4.25 -4.96
C ASP A 221 10.48 -2.75 -4.79
N TYR A 222 10.65 -2.29 -3.55
CA TYR A 222 10.79 -0.87 -3.21
C TYR A 222 11.87 -0.63 -2.16
N PHE A 223 12.63 0.45 -2.37
CA PHE A 223 13.53 1.03 -1.39
C PHE A 223 12.90 2.31 -0.84
N VAL A 224 12.51 2.28 0.43
CA VAL A 224 11.81 3.37 1.10
C VAL A 224 12.81 4.19 1.92
N ARG A 225 13.10 5.40 1.47
CA ARG A 225 14.00 6.30 2.18
C ARG A 225 13.23 7.08 3.24
N GLN A 226 13.68 6.98 4.48
CA GLN A 226 13.17 7.77 5.59
C GLN A 226 13.75 9.20 5.50
N CYS A 227 13.15 10.02 4.61
CA CYS A 227 13.54 11.42 4.37
C CYS A 227 12.97 12.36 5.42
N TYR A 228 13.00 11.96 6.69
CA TYR A 228 12.30 12.63 7.77
C TYR A 228 12.81 14.07 8.03
N SER A 229 11.86 14.97 8.20
CA SER A 229 12.16 16.28 8.81
C SER A 229 12.34 16.12 10.30
N LYS A 230 13.42 16.69 10.86
CA LYS A 230 13.65 16.67 12.31
C LYS A 230 12.54 17.43 13.03
N GLU A 231 12.35 17.17 14.32
CA GLU A 231 11.31 17.79 15.15
C GLU A 231 11.39 19.34 15.13
N ASP A 232 12.61 19.89 15.12
CA ASP A 232 12.87 21.33 15.07
C ASP A 232 12.99 21.92 13.65
N ALA A 233 12.83 21.07 12.61
CA ALA A 233 12.91 21.51 11.23
C ALA A 233 11.73 22.42 10.87
N THR A 234 12.00 23.47 10.11
CA THR A 234 11.00 24.42 9.63
C THR A 234 10.78 24.36 8.12
N SER A 235 11.71 23.75 7.39
CA SER A 235 11.66 23.65 5.94
C SER A 235 12.44 22.46 5.41
N LYS A 236 12.10 22.04 4.18
CA LYS A 236 12.75 21.01 3.36
C LYS A 236 12.77 21.47 1.89
N ARG A 237 13.71 20.97 1.13
CA ARG A 237 13.87 21.31 -0.30
C ARG A 237 13.91 20.06 -1.18
N ALA A 238 13.47 20.20 -2.42
CA ALA A 238 13.60 19.17 -3.44
C ALA A 238 15.04 18.71 -3.65
N SER A 239 16.02 19.61 -3.52
CA SER A 239 17.45 19.26 -3.63
C SER A 239 17.96 18.35 -2.51
N GLU A 240 17.30 18.34 -1.35
CA GLU A 240 17.61 17.40 -0.27
C GLU A 240 17.13 15.99 -0.65
N LEU A 241 15.93 15.87 -1.20
CA LEU A 241 15.41 14.59 -1.70
C LEU A 241 16.26 14.05 -2.86
N GLN A 242 16.73 14.94 -3.76
CA GLN A 242 17.62 14.54 -4.85
C GLN A 242 18.93 13.97 -4.31
N ARG A 243 19.54 14.60 -3.30
CA ARG A 243 20.76 14.10 -2.66
C ARG A 243 20.55 12.74 -2.02
N GLU A 244 19.42 12.51 -1.34
CA GLU A 244 19.08 11.20 -0.77
C GLU A 244 18.97 10.11 -1.87
N TYR A 245 18.38 10.45 -3.01
CA TYR A 245 18.31 9.51 -4.14
C TYR A 245 19.67 9.31 -4.82
N ASP A 246 20.49 10.35 -4.93
CA ASP A 246 21.82 10.29 -5.58
C ASP A 246 22.75 9.27 -4.92
N GLU A 247 22.56 8.99 -3.61
CA GLU A 247 23.32 7.95 -2.87
C GLU A 247 23.12 6.54 -3.46
N ILE A 248 21.97 6.27 -4.09
CA ILE A 248 21.63 4.95 -4.64
C ILE A 248 21.32 4.96 -6.13
N SER A 249 21.31 6.13 -6.76
CA SER A 249 20.89 6.32 -8.16
C SER A 249 21.68 5.53 -9.19
N SER A 250 22.92 5.13 -8.85
CA SER A 250 23.78 4.33 -9.73
C SER A 250 23.31 2.88 -9.91
N TRP A 251 22.43 2.39 -9.03
CA TRP A 251 21.97 1.00 -9.04
C TRP A 251 20.48 0.81 -8.79
N CYS A 252 19.80 1.78 -8.15
CA CYS A 252 18.38 1.71 -7.86
C CYS A 252 17.59 2.51 -8.90
N PRO A 253 16.71 1.87 -9.70
CA PRO A 253 15.82 2.61 -10.60
C PRO A 253 14.91 3.58 -9.82
N PRO A 254 14.63 4.79 -10.36
CA PRO A 254 13.74 5.74 -9.70
C PRO A 254 12.38 5.13 -9.32
N SER A 255 11.83 4.27 -10.17
CA SER A 255 10.54 3.61 -9.96
C SER A 255 10.47 2.67 -8.75
N LYS A 256 11.62 2.31 -8.17
CA LYS A 256 11.69 1.56 -6.91
C LYS A 256 11.92 2.45 -5.69
N PHE A 257 12.19 3.75 -5.86
CA PHE A 257 12.53 4.67 -4.78
C PHE A 257 11.29 5.40 -4.25
N ILE A 258 11.05 5.29 -2.94
CA ILE A 258 9.96 5.94 -2.23
C ILE A 258 10.54 6.90 -1.19
N VAL A 259 9.99 8.10 -1.10
CA VAL A 259 10.35 9.11 -0.09
C VAL A 259 9.27 9.22 0.97
N THR A 260 9.66 9.33 2.25
CA THR A 260 8.70 9.38 3.34
C THR A 260 9.00 10.50 4.33
N GLU A 261 7.93 11.08 4.91
CA GLU A 261 8.00 12.11 5.94
C GLU A 261 7.61 11.55 7.32
N GLN A 262 8.13 12.16 8.37
CA GLN A 262 7.78 11.86 9.76
C GLN A 262 6.53 12.67 10.17
N MET A 263 5.37 12.02 10.20
CA MET A 263 4.10 12.67 10.47
C MET A 263 3.83 12.89 11.97
N GLY A 264 4.49 12.14 12.84
CA GLY A 264 4.29 12.27 14.29
C GLY A 264 4.59 13.66 14.84
N TRP A 265 5.54 14.38 14.24
CA TRP A 265 5.92 15.74 14.68
C TRP A 265 5.20 16.85 13.91
N HIS A 266 5.01 16.67 12.60
CA HIS A 266 4.59 17.75 11.68
C HIS A 266 3.21 17.53 11.04
N TRP A 267 2.40 16.61 11.57
CA TRP A 267 1.13 16.20 10.97
C TRP A 267 0.12 17.33 10.70
N ARG A 268 0.12 18.39 11.56
CA ARG A 268 -0.90 19.47 11.47
C ARG A 268 -0.95 20.16 10.12
N ASN A 269 0.19 20.29 9.48
CA ASN A 269 0.33 20.99 8.19
C ASN A 269 0.70 20.02 7.04
N GLY A 270 0.83 18.73 7.32
CA GLY A 270 1.35 17.78 6.33
C GLY A 270 2.85 17.92 6.11
N GLY A 271 3.62 18.06 7.21
CA GLY A 271 5.06 18.21 7.20
C GLY A 271 5.55 19.64 7.46
N VAL A 272 6.77 19.93 7.03
CA VAL A 272 7.41 21.27 7.09
C VAL A 272 7.25 22.01 5.77
N LYS A 273 7.50 23.32 5.72
CA LYS A 273 7.46 24.09 4.47
C LYS A 273 8.39 23.48 3.43
N PHE A 274 7.92 23.38 2.20
CA PHE A 274 8.67 22.75 1.12
C PHE A 274 9.01 23.75 0.01
N THR A 275 10.21 23.61 -0.57
CA THR A 275 10.63 24.36 -1.75
C THR A 275 10.94 23.40 -2.89
N GLU A 276 10.22 23.53 -4.02
CA GLU A 276 10.45 22.74 -5.23
C GLU A 276 11.76 23.13 -5.92
N ALA A 277 12.16 22.36 -6.94
CA ALA A 277 13.43 22.56 -7.63
C ALA A 277 13.51 23.91 -8.38
N ASP A 278 12.39 24.43 -8.85
CA ASP A 278 12.26 25.73 -9.49
C ASP A 278 12.10 26.90 -8.51
N GLY A 279 12.09 26.63 -7.20
CA GLY A 279 11.92 27.60 -6.13
C GLY A 279 10.48 27.83 -5.70
N ASN A 280 9.49 27.14 -6.31
CA ASN A 280 8.09 27.26 -5.93
C ASN A 280 7.87 26.77 -4.48
N GLN A 281 7.02 27.49 -3.73
CA GLN A 281 6.67 27.21 -2.33
C GLN A 281 5.16 27.24 -2.09
N ILE A 282 4.40 27.20 -3.16
CA ILE A 282 2.93 27.36 -3.14
C ILE A 282 2.29 26.10 -3.74
N ASP A 283 1.28 25.58 -3.08
CA ASP A 283 0.47 24.49 -3.62
C ASP A 283 -0.48 24.97 -4.74
N SER A 284 -1.15 24.05 -5.40
CA SER A 284 -2.10 24.37 -6.49
C SER A 284 -3.32 25.17 -6.01
N TRP A 285 -3.52 25.32 -4.70
CA TRP A 285 -4.59 26.13 -4.11
C TRP A 285 -4.15 27.50 -3.62
N GLY A 286 -2.88 27.86 -3.85
CA GLY A 286 -2.31 29.15 -3.44
C GLY A 286 -1.92 29.23 -1.97
N ASN A 287 -1.79 28.10 -1.29
CA ASN A 287 -1.33 28.00 0.10
C ASN A 287 0.16 27.64 0.16
N PRO A 288 0.83 27.83 1.30
CA PRO A 288 2.18 27.34 1.47
C PRO A 288 2.25 25.84 1.18
N LEU A 289 3.22 25.43 0.37
CA LEU A 289 3.50 24.02 0.08
C LEU A 289 4.21 23.39 1.28
N TYR A 290 3.75 22.21 1.69
CA TYR A 290 4.34 21.42 2.76
C TYR A 290 4.94 20.11 2.27
N SER A 291 5.85 19.50 3.05
CA SER A 291 6.75 18.44 2.59
C SER A 291 6.03 17.16 2.14
N VAL A 292 4.89 16.79 2.69
CA VAL A 292 4.13 15.60 2.23
C VAL A 292 3.66 15.78 0.79
N ILE A 293 3.01 16.91 0.48
CA ILE A 293 2.60 17.23 -0.89
C ILE A 293 3.82 17.49 -1.78
N GLY A 294 4.85 18.18 -1.25
CA GLY A 294 6.10 18.42 -1.97
C GLY A 294 6.82 17.12 -2.36
N MET A 295 6.88 16.13 -1.45
CA MET A 295 7.42 14.79 -1.72
C MET A 295 6.58 14.04 -2.76
N ALA A 296 5.27 14.17 -2.69
CA ALA A 296 4.37 13.57 -3.69
C ALA A 296 4.63 14.13 -5.10
N ARG A 297 4.80 15.43 -5.24
CA ARG A 297 5.07 16.12 -6.51
C ARG A 297 6.49 15.91 -7.02
N TRP A 298 7.47 15.83 -6.11
CA TRP A 298 8.87 15.67 -6.48
C TRP A 298 9.12 14.36 -7.23
N ASN A 299 9.97 14.43 -8.25
CA ASN A 299 10.60 13.27 -8.88
C ASN A 299 12.10 13.52 -8.98
N PRO A 300 12.94 12.48 -8.88
CA PRO A 300 14.36 12.62 -9.18
C PRO A 300 14.58 12.98 -10.64
N THR A 301 15.69 13.66 -10.93
CA THR A 301 16.04 14.06 -12.30
C THR A 301 16.20 12.88 -13.26
N GLN A 302 16.37 11.68 -12.74
CA GLN A 302 16.56 10.44 -13.48
C GLN A 302 15.23 9.78 -13.91
N GLY A 303 14.06 10.23 -13.42
CA GLY A 303 12.77 9.70 -13.82
C GLY A 303 11.70 9.72 -12.73
N ARG A 304 10.55 9.09 -13.02
CA ARG A 304 9.45 8.98 -12.06
C ARG A 304 9.84 8.08 -10.89
N LYS A 305 9.68 8.59 -9.66
CA LYS A 305 9.88 7.81 -8.44
C LYS A 305 8.83 6.73 -8.25
N GLY A 306 9.10 5.76 -7.38
CA GLY A 306 8.16 4.70 -6.98
C GLY A 306 6.98 5.20 -6.17
N GLY A 307 7.17 6.26 -5.36
CA GLY A 307 6.08 6.77 -4.55
C GLY A 307 6.51 7.75 -3.46
N PHE A 308 5.53 8.08 -2.61
CA PHE A 308 5.74 8.86 -1.39
C PHE A 308 4.96 8.25 -0.24
N GLY A 309 5.20 8.74 0.98
CA GLY A 309 4.43 8.29 2.13
C GLY A 309 4.85 8.91 3.46
N GLY A 310 4.51 8.22 4.56
CA GLY A 310 4.80 8.75 5.88
C GLY A 310 4.85 7.73 7.00
N PHE A 311 5.60 8.09 8.03
CA PHE A 311 5.65 7.39 9.30
C PHE A 311 4.66 8.00 10.29
N TYR A 312 3.89 7.16 10.99
CA TYR A 312 2.79 7.60 11.86
C TYR A 312 1.77 8.49 11.13
N PHE A 313 1.42 8.15 9.92
CA PHE A 313 0.50 8.96 9.12
C PHE A 313 -0.92 9.04 9.71
N GLU A 314 -1.31 8.15 10.62
CA GLU A 314 -2.57 8.20 11.36
C GLU A 314 -2.76 9.51 12.16
N TYR A 315 -1.70 10.21 12.50
CA TYR A 315 -1.82 11.52 13.15
C TYR A 315 -2.50 12.55 12.25
N GLU A 316 -2.42 12.39 10.93
CA GLU A 316 -3.15 13.23 9.97
C GLU A 316 -4.66 13.02 9.96
N TYR A 317 -5.19 12.05 10.67
CA TYR A 317 -6.65 11.88 10.80
C TYR A 317 -7.34 13.16 11.30
N ASN A 318 -6.67 13.97 12.11
CA ASN A 318 -7.21 15.18 12.69
C ASN A 318 -6.81 16.46 11.93
N THR A 319 -6.51 16.38 10.63
CA THR A 319 -6.12 17.54 9.83
C THR A 319 -7.32 18.36 9.35
N THR A 320 -7.02 19.62 9.02
CA THR A 320 -7.96 20.56 8.42
C THR A 320 -7.43 20.98 7.05
N ARG A 321 -8.26 20.89 6.02
CA ARG A 321 -7.89 21.42 4.72
C ARG A 321 -7.80 22.95 4.78
N PRO A 322 -6.79 23.57 4.17
CA PRO A 322 -6.78 25.01 3.97
C PRO A 322 -7.82 25.43 2.93
N ALA A 323 -8.20 26.70 2.96
CA ALA A 323 -9.07 27.29 1.96
C ALA A 323 -8.45 27.21 0.56
N ASN A 324 -9.25 26.89 -0.45
CA ASN A 324 -8.80 26.93 -1.83
C ASN A 324 -8.85 28.37 -2.37
N LYS A 325 -7.76 29.10 -2.19
CA LYS A 325 -7.65 30.52 -2.57
C LYS A 325 -7.81 30.75 -4.07
N SER A 326 -7.48 29.79 -4.91
CA SER A 326 -7.61 29.89 -6.36
C SER A 326 -9.08 29.92 -6.80
N LEU A 327 -10.00 29.38 -5.97
CA LEU A 327 -11.45 29.43 -6.18
C LEU A 327 -12.16 30.50 -5.35
N GLY A 328 -11.39 31.33 -4.59
CA GLY A 328 -11.96 32.33 -3.70
C GLY A 328 -12.57 31.77 -2.40
N ASP A 329 -12.29 30.52 -2.09
CA ASP A 329 -12.74 29.86 -0.86
C ASP A 329 -12.02 30.47 0.36
N THR A 330 -12.76 30.77 1.41
CA THR A 330 -12.24 31.32 2.67
C THR A 330 -12.46 30.37 3.85
N GLU A 331 -13.17 29.26 3.64
CA GLU A 331 -13.51 28.33 4.69
C GLU A 331 -12.44 27.21 4.84
N MET A 332 -12.17 26.88 6.09
CA MET A 332 -11.39 25.69 6.43
C MET A 332 -12.33 24.57 6.85
N GLU A 333 -12.02 23.37 6.44
CA GLU A 333 -12.85 22.19 6.66
C GLU A 333 -12.02 21.07 7.28
N ALA A 334 -12.56 20.35 8.26
CA ALA A 334 -11.92 19.17 8.80
C ALA A 334 -12.01 18.04 7.76
N ILE A 335 -10.88 17.70 7.17
CA ILE A 335 -10.77 16.58 6.22
C ILE A 335 -9.67 15.65 6.72
N PRO A 336 -10.02 14.44 7.16
CA PRO A 336 -9.03 13.46 7.59
C PRO A 336 -8.01 13.15 6.50
N TYR A 337 -6.74 13.09 6.88
CA TYR A 337 -5.63 12.77 5.97
C TYR A 337 -5.52 13.73 4.78
N TYR A 338 -5.76 15.02 5.00
CA TYR A 338 -5.79 15.99 3.91
C TYR A 338 -4.53 15.98 3.05
N SER A 339 -3.34 16.09 3.67
CA SER A 339 -2.07 16.18 2.92
C SER A 339 -1.76 14.88 2.19
N LEU A 340 -2.05 13.73 2.81
CA LEU A 340 -1.86 12.43 2.19
C LEU A 340 -2.78 12.25 0.98
N ARG A 341 -4.09 12.54 1.13
CA ARG A 341 -5.09 12.47 0.04
C ARG A 341 -4.72 13.41 -1.10
N ARG A 342 -4.32 14.63 -0.75
CA ARG A 342 -3.90 15.63 -1.75
C ARG A 342 -2.61 15.20 -2.45
N GLY A 343 -1.63 14.70 -1.72
CA GLY A 343 -0.39 14.16 -2.28
C GLY A 343 -0.64 13.05 -3.29
N ILE A 344 -1.55 12.11 -2.99
CA ILE A 344 -1.92 11.03 -3.92
C ILE A 344 -2.48 11.60 -5.24
N GLN A 345 -3.36 12.61 -5.16
CA GLN A 345 -3.94 13.25 -6.34
C GLN A 345 -2.91 14.04 -7.16
N GLU A 346 -1.98 14.72 -6.49
CA GLU A 346 -0.94 15.52 -7.16
C GLU A 346 0.17 14.64 -7.76
N GLN A 347 0.45 13.48 -7.14
CA GLN A 347 1.41 12.51 -7.67
C GLN A 347 0.86 11.78 -8.90
N ASN A 348 -0.43 11.48 -8.91
CA ASN A 348 -1.13 10.75 -9.97
C ASN A 348 -2.36 11.55 -10.40
N PRO A 349 -2.20 12.64 -11.17
CA PRO A 349 -3.32 13.41 -11.64
C PRO A 349 -4.23 12.55 -12.53
N ALA A 350 -5.54 12.82 -12.49
CA ALA A 350 -6.48 12.17 -13.39
C ALA A 350 -6.05 12.44 -14.85
N LEU A 351 -6.12 11.42 -15.67
CA LEU A 351 -5.96 11.59 -17.11
C LEU A 351 -7.23 12.26 -17.63
N ASP A 352 -7.07 13.37 -18.36
CA ASP A 352 -8.15 14.09 -19.03
C ASP A 352 -8.78 13.26 -20.16
#